data_11e362eaa79feb713da569547dd3480c
#
_entry.id   11e362eaa79feb713da569547dd3480c
#
_cell.length_a   1.000
_cell.length_b   1.000
_cell.length_c   1.000
_cell.angle_alpha   90.00
_cell.angle_beta   90.00
_cell.angle_gamma   90.00
#
_symmetry.space_group_name_H-M   'P 1'
#
loop_
_entity.id
_entity.type
_entity.pdbx_description
1 polymer ?
#
loop_
_entity_poly.entity_id
_entity_poly.type
_entity_poly.pdbx_seq_one_letter_code
_entity_poly.pdbx_strand_id
1 'polypeptide(L)'
;LSVGITEAFMEAVSQDKPYDLVDPATGRVVGQHSARAVFDAIVTSAWQTGEPGIIFLDRLNRDNVVPSQGEIESTNPCGEQPLLPYESCNLGSINLVNHLMKTPAGWVLDRAKLEKTIRTAVHFLDNVIEVNQYPLPEIDRMTRSTRKIGLGVMGFADMLLYLGIPYDSDEGVAMASQVMELVQTIGHQESQRLA
;
A
#
# COMPACT_ATOMS: atom_id res chain seq x y z
N LEU A 1 -14.01 6.97 -2.94
CA LEU A 1 -14.58 6.19 -1.82
C LEU A 1 -14.20 4.73 -1.95
N SER A 2 -14.12 4.00 -0.82
CA SER A 2 -13.86 2.55 -0.81
C SER A 2 -14.90 1.83 0.05
N VAL A 3 -15.21 0.59 -0.37
CA VAL A 3 -16.07 -0.32 0.40
C VAL A 3 -15.19 -1.41 1.01
N GLY A 4 -15.26 -1.55 2.34
CA GLY A 4 -14.60 -2.65 3.07
C GLY A 4 -15.39 -3.94 2.87
N ILE A 5 -14.72 -4.97 2.39
CA ILE A 5 -15.30 -6.29 2.12
C ILE A 5 -14.64 -7.33 3.03
N THR A 6 -15.48 -8.23 3.58
CA THR A 6 -15.02 -9.37 4.38
C THR A 6 -15.02 -10.66 3.57
N GLU A 7 -14.29 -11.66 4.02
CA GLU A 7 -14.34 -13.00 3.42
C GLU A 7 -15.75 -13.60 3.52
N ALA A 8 -16.44 -13.39 4.65
CA ALA A 8 -17.83 -13.83 4.83
C ALA A 8 -18.79 -13.22 3.80
N PHE A 9 -18.63 -11.93 3.47
CA PHE A 9 -19.41 -11.30 2.40
C PHE A 9 -19.11 -11.93 1.03
N MET A 10 -17.84 -12.14 0.68
CA MET A 10 -17.46 -12.75 -0.60
C MET A 10 -17.94 -14.20 -0.71
N GLU A 11 -17.94 -14.94 0.38
CA GLU A 11 -18.52 -16.28 0.43
C GLU A 11 -20.04 -16.25 0.19
N ALA A 12 -20.76 -15.32 0.83
CA ALA A 12 -22.18 -15.11 0.58
C ALA A 12 -22.47 -14.73 -0.88
N VAL A 13 -21.63 -13.88 -1.50
CA VAL A 13 -21.70 -13.56 -2.93
C VAL A 13 -21.54 -14.81 -3.79
N SER A 14 -20.54 -15.65 -3.51
CA SER A 14 -20.27 -16.85 -4.31
C SER A 14 -21.36 -17.90 -4.20
N GLN A 15 -22.04 -17.96 -3.06
CA GLN A 15 -23.12 -18.91 -2.77
C GLN A 15 -24.54 -18.34 -3.06
N ASP A 16 -24.61 -17.12 -3.56
CA ASP A 16 -25.89 -16.38 -3.79
C ASP A 16 -26.78 -16.34 -2.53
N LYS A 17 -26.17 -16.07 -1.39
CA LYS A 17 -26.86 -15.98 -0.08
C LYS A 17 -27.05 -14.54 0.38
N PRO A 18 -28.04 -14.29 1.27
CA PRO A 18 -28.08 -13.03 1.99
C PRO A 18 -26.96 -12.93 3.02
N TYR A 19 -26.63 -11.70 3.42
CA TYR A 19 -25.76 -11.40 4.54
C TYR A 19 -26.46 -10.47 5.53
N ASP A 20 -26.02 -10.53 6.77
CA ASP A 20 -26.62 -9.77 7.85
C ASP A 20 -26.17 -8.30 7.84
N LEU A 21 -27.12 -7.40 8.03
CA LEU A 21 -26.85 -6.00 8.35
C LEU A 21 -26.72 -5.85 9.84
N VAL A 22 -25.52 -5.49 10.30
CA VAL A 22 -25.21 -5.35 11.73
C VAL A 22 -25.12 -3.86 12.07
N ASP A 23 -25.87 -3.45 13.08
CA ASP A 23 -25.78 -2.11 13.66
C ASP A 23 -24.40 -1.98 14.38
N PRO A 24 -23.52 -1.06 13.95
CA PRO A 24 -22.18 -0.93 14.52
C PRO A 24 -22.18 -0.46 15.99
N ALA A 25 -23.22 0.23 16.43
CA ALA A 25 -23.32 0.72 17.81
C ALA A 25 -23.74 -0.37 18.79
N THR A 26 -24.57 -1.32 18.36
CA THR A 26 -25.16 -2.34 19.24
C THR A 26 -24.69 -3.77 18.97
N GLY A 27 -24.04 -4.01 17.81
CA GLY A 27 -23.64 -5.34 17.35
C GLY A 27 -24.84 -6.24 16.98
N ARG A 28 -26.06 -5.72 16.91
CA ARG A 28 -27.26 -6.50 16.61
C ARG A 28 -27.56 -6.56 15.12
N VAL A 29 -28.04 -7.71 14.67
CA VAL A 29 -28.57 -7.86 13.32
C VAL A 29 -29.88 -7.09 13.23
N VAL A 30 -29.96 -6.14 12.28
CA VAL A 30 -31.13 -5.27 12.05
C VAL A 30 -31.84 -5.58 10.72
N GLY A 31 -31.28 -6.47 9.91
CA GLY A 31 -31.87 -6.87 8.63
C GLY A 31 -30.92 -7.75 7.85
N GLN A 32 -31.34 -8.08 6.61
CA GLN A 32 -30.52 -8.85 5.66
C GLN A 32 -30.61 -8.25 4.26
N HIS A 33 -29.55 -8.41 3.49
CA HIS A 33 -29.51 -8.05 2.07
C HIS A 33 -28.94 -9.20 1.24
N SER A 34 -29.33 -9.28 -0.04
CA SER A 34 -28.65 -10.17 -0.99
C SER A 34 -27.22 -9.70 -1.22
N ALA A 35 -26.25 -10.54 -0.90
CA ALA A 35 -24.83 -10.25 -1.13
C ALA A 35 -24.54 -10.05 -2.63
N ARG A 36 -25.16 -10.85 -3.50
CA ARG A 36 -25.05 -10.74 -4.95
C ARG A 36 -25.55 -9.38 -5.45
N ALA A 37 -26.72 -8.94 -5.01
CA ALA A 37 -27.29 -7.66 -5.44
C ALA A 37 -26.40 -6.47 -5.02
N VAL A 38 -25.82 -6.52 -3.81
CA VAL A 38 -24.89 -5.47 -3.35
C VAL A 38 -23.57 -5.51 -4.15
N PHE A 39 -23.03 -6.68 -4.41
CA PHE A 39 -21.82 -6.83 -5.22
C PHE A 39 -22.03 -6.32 -6.65
N ASP A 40 -23.16 -6.66 -7.30
CA ASP A 40 -23.49 -6.19 -8.64
C ASP A 40 -23.68 -4.66 -8.68
N ALA A 41 -24.23 -4.06 -7.60
CA ALA A 41 -24.33 -2.60 -7.48
C ALA A 41 -22.94 -1.95 -7.38
N ILE A 42 -22.00 -2.54 -6.61
CA ILE A 42 -20.61 -2.08 -6.53
C ILE A 42 -19.95 -2.13 -7.91
N VAL A 43 -20.05 -3.28 -8.60
CA VAL A 43 -19.47 -3.48 -9.95
C VAL A 43 -20.04 -2.48 -10.94
N THR A 44 -21.37 -2.32 -10.96
CA THR A 44 -22.06 -1.39 -11.87
C THR A 44 -21.63 0.06 -11.62
N SER A 45 -21.56 0.49 -10.36
CA SER A 45 -21.14 1.84 -10.00
C SER A 45 -19.67 2.09 -10.38
N ALA A 46 -18.79 1.13 -10.08
CA ALA A 46 -17.38 1.23 -10.43
C ALA A 46 -17.16 1.30 -11.95
N TRP A 47 -17.93 0.53 -12.73
CA TRP A 47 -17.90 0.59 -14.19
C TRP A 47 -18.37 1.94 -14.73
N GLN A 48 -19.43 2.52 -14.14
CA GLN A 48 -20.02 3.78 -14.62
C GLN A 48 -19.19 5.01 -14.24
N THR A 49 -18.56 5.02 -13.05
CA THR A 49 -18.00 6.23 -12.44
C THR A 49 -16.54 6.09 -12.01
N GLY A 50 -15.98 4.88 -11.97
CA GLY A 50 -14.68 4.58 -11.37
C GLY A 50 -14.73 4.39 -9.85
N GLU A 51 -15.91 4.56 -9.21
CA GLU A 51 -16.14 4.45 -7.77
C GLU A 51 -17.27 3.45 -7.47
N PRO A 52 -17.20 2.75 -6.32
CA PRO A 52 -16.18 2.76 -5.29
C PRO A 52 -14.98 1.85 -5.59
N GLY A 53 -13.85 2.07 -4.89
CA GLY A 53 -12.81 1.07 -4.74
C GLY A 53 -13.21 -0.02 -3.75
N ILE A 54 -12.47 -1.13 -3.73
CA ILE A 54 -12.69 -2.25 -2.80
C ILE A 54 -11.43 -2.48 -1.96
N ILE A 55 -11.62 -2.71 -0.66
CA ILE A 55 -10.56 -3.16 0.26
C ILE A 55 -11.00 -4.44 0.98
N PHE A 56 -10.11 -5.42 1.04
CA PHE A 56 -10.36 -6.72 1.68
C PHE A 56 -9.88 -6.68 3.14
N LEU A 57 -10.75 -6.26 4.06
CA LEU A 57 -10.43 -5.96 5.46
C LEU A 57 -9.79 -7.13 6.19
N ASP A 58 -10.33 -8.34 6.04
CA ASP A 58 -9.79 -9.53 6.72
C ASP A 58 -8.35 -9.83 6.27
N ARG A 59 -8.08 -9.64 4.97
CA ARG A 59 -6.73 -9.85 4.41
C ARG A 59 -5.75 -8.80 4.86
N LEU A 60 -6.17 -7.53 4.89
CA LEU A 60 -5.35 -6.44 5.41
C LEU A 60 -4.99 -6.66 6.89
N ASN A 61 -5.97 -7.06 7.69
CA ASN A 61 -5.76 -7.28 9.12
C ASN A 61 -4.94 -8.54 9.43
N ARG A 62 -5.03 -9.59 8.59
CA ARG A 62 -4.14 -10.76 8.70
C ARG A 62 -2.67 -10.37 8.59
N ASP A 63 -2.35 -9.42 7.72
CA ASP A 63 -1.00 -8.97 7.43
C ASP A 63 -0.64 -7.66 8.17
N ASN A 64 -1.47 -7.23 9.14
CA ASN A 64 -1.21 -6.06 9.97
C ASN A 64 0.05 -6.25 10.82
N VAL A 65 1.03 -5.36 10.63
CA VAL A 65 2.34 -5.43 11.31
C VAL A 65 2.32 -4.87 12.75
N VAL A 66 1.23 -4.21 13.14
CA VAL A 66 1.04 -3.63 14.48
C VAL A 66 -0.32 -4.00 15.09
N PRO A 67 -0.67 -5.29 15.18
CA PRO A 67 -2.02 -5.73 15.60
C PRO A 67 -2.37 -5.33 17.04
N SER A 68 -1.36 -5.08 17.89
CA SER A 68 -1.57 -4.60 19.26
C SER A 68 -2.01 -3.13 19.33
N GLN A 69 -1.89 -2.37 18.26
CA GLN A 69 -2.28 -0.95 18.19
C GLN A 69 -3.73 -0.77 17.71
N GLY A 70 -4.32 -1.79 17.07
CA GLY A 70 -5.68 -1.78 16.57
C GLY A 70 -5.83 -2.52 15.24
N GLU A 71 -7.02 -2.40 14.66
CA GLU A 71 -7.36 -2.99 13.37
C GLU A 71 -7.28 -1.95 12.26
N ILE A 72 -6.89 -2.41 11.07
CA ILE A 72 -6.92 -1.61 9.84
C ILE A 72 -8.38 -1.47 9.41
N GLU A 73 -8.86 -0.23 9.27
CA GLU A 73 -10.24 0.07 8.89
C GLU A 73 -10.37 0.72 7.52
N SER A 74 -9.30 1.31 7.01
CA SER A 74 -9.31 2.05 5.76
C SER A 74 -7.96 2.08 5.07
N THR A 75 -7.91 2.77 3.93
CA THR A 75 -6.66 3.08 3.22
C THR A 75 -6.62 4.56 2.87
N ASN A 76 -5.48 5.04 2.38
CA ASN A 76 -5.41 6.31 1.67
C ASN A 76 -6.21 6.25 0.34
N PRO A 77 -6.41 7.39 -0.37
CA PRO A 77 -7.28 7.42 -1.56
C PRO A 77 -6.91 6.44 -2.67
N CYS A 78 -5.62 6.17 -2.88
CA CYS A 78 -5.16 5.25 -3.93
C CYS A 78 -5.07 3.79 -3.48
N GLY A 79 -5.24 3.51 -2.19
CA GLY A 79 -5.31 2.14 -1.64
C GLY A 79 -3.97 1.49 -1.33
N GLU A 80 -2.84 2.17 -1.54
CA GLU A 80 -1.51 1.60 -1.29
C GLU A 80 -1.08 1.58 0.18
N GLN A 81 -1.77 2.35 1.05
CA GLN A 81 -1.47 2.42 2.48
C GLN A 81 -2.66 1.99 3.33
N PRO A 82 -2.70 0.75 3.81
CA PRO A 82 -3.64 0.32 4.85
C PRO A 82 -3.34 1.04 6.17
N LEU A 83 -4.38 1.64 6.78
CA LEU A 83 -4.22 2.53 7.92
C LEU A 83 -5.16 2.13 9.06
N LEU A 84 -4.66 2.28 10.30
CA LEU A 84 -5.47 2.26 11.51
C LEU A 84 -6.22 3.59 11.68
N PRO A 85 -7.23 3.66 12.56
CA PRO A 85 -7.88 4.93 12.91
C PRO A 85 -6.86 5.99 13.36
N TYR A 86 -7.01 7.20 12.83
CA TYR A 86 -6.12 8.34 13.09
C TYR A 86 -4.66 8.15 12.64
N GLU A 87 -4.33 7.08 11.97
CA GLU A 87 -3.00 6.87 11.42
C GLU A 87 -2.80 7.70 10.15
N SER A 88 -1.60 8.18 9.94
CA SER A 88 -1.18 8.83 8.70
C SER A 88 0.15 8.27 8.23
N CYS A 89 0.46 8.50 6.97
CA CYS A 89 1.76 8.18 6.40
C CYS A 89 2.23 9.32 5.49
N ASN A 90 3.54 9.42 5.33
CA ASN A 90 4.14 10.24 4.30
C ASN A 90 4.81 9.35 3.25
N LEU A 91 4.89 9.85 2.02
CA LEU A 91 5.26 9.06 0.85
C LEU A 91 6.47 9.68 0.15
N GLY A 92 7.30 8.79 -0.43
CA GLY A 92 8.36 9.16 -1.35
C GLY A 92 8.52 8.14 -2.47
N SER A 93 9.03 8.56 -3.62
CA SER A 93 9.29 7.68 -4.75
C SER A 93 10.68 7.93 -5.32
N ILE A 94 11.45 6.85 -5.48
CA ILE A 94 12.80 6.89 -6.05
C ILE A 94 12.70 6.79 -7.56
N ASN A 95 13.24 7.77 -8.29
CA ASN A 95 13.33 7.68 -9.74
C ASN A 95 14.48 6.75 -10.14
N LEU A 96 14.13 5.56 -10.64
CA LEU A 96 15.09 4.51 -10.99
C LEU A 96 16.02 4.90 -12.13
N VAL A 97 15.59 5.73 -13.07
CA VAL A 97 16.43 6.19 -14.18
C VAL A 97 17.69 6.92 -13.69
N ASN A 98 17.55 7.66 -12.57
CA ASN A 98 18.68 8.36 -11.96
C ASN A 98 19.72 7.41 -11.33
N HIS A 99 19.41 6.11 -11.25
CA HIS A 99 20.26 5.06 -10.71
C HIS A 99 20.81 4.12 -11.79
N LEU A 100 20.77 4.57 -13.04
CA LEU A 100 21.45 3.90 -14.14
C LEU A 100 22.84 4.49 -14.34
N MET A 101 23.80 3.63 -14.68
CA MET A 101 25.11 4.04 -15.16
C MET A 101 25.43 3.42 -16.49
N LYS A 102 26.13 4.19 -17.33
CA LYS A 102 26.58 3.74 -18.64
C LYS A 102 27.92 3.03 -18.52
N THR A 103 28.00 1.84 -19.06
CA THR A 103 29.24 1.05 -19.18
C THR A 103 29.59 0.83 -20.66
N PRO A 104 30.80 0.34 -20.99
CA PRO A 104 31.09 -0.04 -22.37
C PRO A 104 30.18 -1.09 -22.97
N ALA A 105 29.56 -1.93 -22.13
CA ALA A 105 28.61 -2.98 -22.52
C ALA A 105 27.14 -2.51 -22.59
N GLY A 106 26.86 -1.25 -22.20
CA GLY A 106 25.49 -0.71 -22.16
C GLY A 106 25.13 -0.10 -20.81
N TRP A 107 23.85 0.13 -20.59
CA TRP A 107 23.33 0.64 -19.32
C TRP A 107 23.16 -0.48 -18.30
N VAL A 108 23.44 -0.19 -17.04
CA VAL A 108 23.27 -1.11 -15.92
C VAL A 108 22.72 -0.35 -14.71
N LEU A 109 22.04 -1.06 -13.82
CA LEU A 109 21.57 -0.50 -12.53
C LEU A 109 22.77 -0.31 -11.58
N ASP A 110 23.00 0.92 -11.13
CA ASP A 110 23.93 1.25 -10.06
C ASP A 110 23.32 0.90 -8.70
N ARG A 111 23.52 -0.34 -8.29
CA ARG A 111 22.98 -0.86 -7.02
C ARG A 111 23.50 -0.11 -5.81
N ALA A 112 24.78 0.30 -5.81
CA ALA A 112 25.37 1.00 -4.68
C ALA A 112 24.76 2.41 -4.51
N LYS A 113 24.55 3.11 -5.60
CA LYS A 113 23.85 4.40 -5.59
C LYS A 113 22.40 4.26 -5.13
N LEU A 114 21.69 3.23 -5.63
CA LEU A 114 20.32 2.96 -5.25
C LEU A 114 20.20 2.63 -3.76
N GLU A 115 21.07 1.77 -3.22
CA GLU A 115 21.12 1.46 -1.78
C GLU A 115 21.31 2.72 -0.92
N LYS A 116 22.27 3.58 -1.28
CA LYS A 116 22.47 4.84 -0.59
C LYS A 116 21.22 5.73 -0.60
N THR A 117 20.56 5.80 -1.75
CA THR A 117 19.33 6.60 -1.90
C THR A 117 18.19 6.01 -1.06
N ILE A 118 18.02 4.69 -1.03
CA ILE A 118 17.00 4.02 -0.19
C ILE A 118 17.21 4.38 1.28
N ARG A 119 18.43 4.23 1.80
CA ARG A 119 18.74 4.58 3.21
C ARG A 119 18.46 6.04 3.51
N THR A 120 18.86 6.94 2.61
CA THR A 120 18.59 8.37 2.76
C THR A 120 17.09 8.68 2.74
N ALA A 121 16.34 8.02 1.84
CA ALA A 121 14.89 8.22 1.71
C ALA A 121 14.13 7.75 2.95
N VAL A 122 14.47 6.57 3.50
CA VAL A 122 13.86 6.07 4.74
C VAL A 122 14.13 7.04 5.89
N HIS A 123 15.37 7.46 6.09
CA HIS A 123 15.73 8.42 7.14
C HIS A 123 15.02 9.77 6.94
N PHE A 124 14.92 10.25 5.71
CA PHE A 124 14.19 11.48 5.41
C PHE A 124 12.71 11.38 5.75
N LEU A 125 12.04 10.31 5.32
CA LEU A 125 10.61 10.10 5.60
C LEU A 125 10.34 9.91 7.09
N ASP A 126 11.23 9.27 7.82
CA ASP A 126 11.14 9.14 9.28
C ASP A 126 11.28 10.51 9.97
N ASN A 127 12.24 11.35 9.53
CA ASN A 127 12.39 12.71 10.04
C ASN A 127 11.17 13.61 9.74
N VAL A 128 10.47 13.40 8.64
CA VAL A 128 9.24 14.15 8.32
C VAL A 128 8.18 13.94 9.41
N ILE A 129 8.09 12.74 10.00
CA ILE A 129 7.17 12.47 11.11
C ILE A 129 7.46 13.38 12.31
N GLU A 130 8.75 13.64 12.59
CA GLU A 130 9.14 14.48 13.73
C GLU A 130 8.85 15.98 13.53
N VAL A 131 9.04 16.47 12.30
CA VAL A 131 8.90 17.92 12.03
C VAL A 131 7.48 18.31 11.62
N ASN A 132 6.64 17.33 11.32
CA ASN A 132 5.27 17.56 10.87
C ASN A 132 4.39 18.07 12.03
N GLN A 133 3.40 18.91 11.69
CA GLN A 133 2.39 19.41 12.60
C GLN A 133 1.05 18.78 12.26
N TYR A 134 0.50 18.03 13.21
CA TYR A 134 -0.75 17.31 13.01
C TYR A 134 -1.94 18.12 13.53
N PRO A 135 -3.07 18.13 12.80
CA PRO A 135 -4.23 18.97 13.17
C PRO A 135 -4.97 18.46 14.41
N LEU A 136 -4.85 17.19 14.76
CA LEU A 136 -5.50 16.57 15.92
C LEU A 136 -4.47 15.82 16.77
N PRO A 137 -4.61 15.88 18.12
CA PRO A 137 -3.71 15.16 19.03
C PRO A 137 -3.74 13.63 18.82
N GLU A 138 -4.87 13.07 18.41
CA GLU A 138 -5.03 11.65 18.12
C GLU A 138 -4.16 11.22 16.93
N ILE A 139 -4.12 12.06 15.89
CA ILE A 139 -3.28 11.81 14.71
C ILE A 139 -1.80 11.91 15.08
N ASP A 140 -1.41 12.95 15.82
CA ASP A 140 -0.03 13.12 16.29
C ASP A 140 0.44 11.90 17.08
N ARG A 141 -0.35 11.47 18.07
CA ARG A 141 -0.04 10.30 18.90
C ARG A 141 0.06 9.02 18.07
N MET A 142 -0.94 8.75 17.20
CA MET A 142 -0.97 7.52 16.42
C MET A 142 0.18 7.48 15.40
N THR A 143 0.39 8.56 14.66
CA THR A 143 1.44 8.64 13.65
C THR A 143 2.84 8.47 14.26
N ARG A 144 3.11 9.08 15.41
CA ARG A 144 4.40 8.91 16.12
C ARG A 144 4.56 7.53 16.72
N SER A 145 3.47 6.86 17.10
CA SER A 145 3.55 5.50 17.68
C SER A 145 3.83 4.42 16.64
N THR A 146 3.30 4.56 15.43
CA THR A 146 3.46 3.56 14.36
C THR A 146 4.56 3.92 13.38
N ARG A 147 4.89 5.20 13.23
CA ARG A 147 5.92 5.74 12.33
C ARG A 147 5.84 5.20 10.90
N LYS A 148 4.64 5.08 10.38
CA LYS A 148 4.39 4.50 9.07
C LYS A 148 4.87 5.42 7.95
N ILE A 149 5.71 4.90 7.06
CA ILE A 149 6.21 5.57 5.86
C ILE A 149 5.92 4.72 4.63
N GLY A 150 5.82 5.36 3.47
CA GLY A 150 5.68 4.69 2.18
C GLY A 150 6.82 5.08 1.24
N LEU A 151 7.68 4.12 0.89
CA LEU A 151 8.77 4.32 -0.07
C LEU A 151 8.53 3.48 -1.31
N GLY A 152 8.20 4.13 -2.41
CA GLY A 152 7.99 3.51 -3.71
C GLY A 152 9.07 3.85 -4.74
N VAL A 153 8.80 3.47 -5.97
CA VAL A 153 9.65 3.74 -7.13
C VAL A 153 8.86 4.39 -8.25
N MET A 154 9.55 5.12 -9.12
CA MET A 154 9.04 5.67 -10.37
C MET A 154 10.08 5.48 -11.47
N GLY A 155 9.67 5.67 -12.73
CA GLY A 155 10.57 5.54 -13.89
C GLY A 155 11.00 4.10 -14.18
N PHE A 156 10.21 3.08 -13.73
CA PHE A 156 10.56 1.67 -13.98
C PHE A 156 10.52 1.32 -15.47
N ALA A 157 9.47 1.72 -16.20
CA ALA A 157 9.38 1.50 -17.64
C ALA A 157 10.53 2.20 -18.40
N ASP A 158 10.85 3.44 -18.03
CA ASP A 158 11.97 4.16 -18.62
C ASP A 158 13.30 3.45 -18.34
N MET A 159 13.50 2.94 -17.12
CA MET A 159 14.67 2.14 -16.79
C MET A 159 14.79 0.90 -17.69
N LEU A 160 13.69 0.18 -17.91
CA LEU A 160 13.66 -1.00 -18.79
C LEU A 160 14.03 -0.64 -20.23
N LEU A 161 13.55 0.52 -20.73
CA LEU A 161 13.92 1.02 -22.06
C LEU A 161 15.44 1.25 -22.18
N TYR A 162 16.07 1.88 -21.17
CA TYR A 162 17.52 2.06 -21.16
C TYR A 162 18.29 0.74 -21.11
N LEU A 163 17.74 -0.26 -20.38
CA LEU A 163 18.35 -1.59 -20.26
C LEU A 163 18.09 -2.47 -21.50
N GLY A 164 17.20 -2.08 -22.41
CA GLY A 164 16.80 -2.86 -23.57
C GLY A 164 15.90 -4.05 -23.22
N ILE A 165 15.17 -3.97 -22.12
CA ILE A 165 14.28 -5.04 -21.61
C ILE A 165 12.84 -4.71 -22.01
N PRO A 166 12.12 -5.58 -22.73
CA PRO A 166 10.70 -5.38 -23.01
C PRO A 166 9.87 -5.40 -21.71
N TYR A 167 8.91 -4.47 -21.58
CA TYR A 167 8.09 -4.34 -20.36
C TYR A 167 7.25 -5.59 -20.05
N ASP A 168 6.69 -6.22 -21.06
CA ASP A 168 5.82 -7.41 -20.99
C ASP A 168 6.58 -8.74 -21.09
N SER A 169 7.83 -8.77 -20.64
CA SER A 169 8.70 -9.95 -20.66
C SER A 169 8.95 -10.53 -19.28
N ASP A 170 9.30 -11.81 -19.20
CA ASP A 170 9.75 -12.47 -17.97
C ASP A 170 10.97 -11.78 -17.36
N GLU A 171 11.86 -11.22 -18.21
CA GLU A 171 13.02 -10.44 -17.78
C GLU A 171 12.60 -9.13 -17.12
N GLY A 172 11.57 -8.46 -17.64
CA GLY A 172 10.97 -7.28 -17.04
C GLY A 172 10.40 -7.57 -15.65
N VAL A 173 9.67 -8.68 -15.51
CA VAL A 173 9.14 -9.15 -14.21
C VAL A 173 10.27 -9.49 -13.24
N ALA A 174 11.31 -10.18 -13.69
CA ALA A 174 12.47 -10.51 -12.87
C ALA A 174 13.21 -9.24 -12.41
N MET A 175 13.36 -8.24 -13.28
CA MET A 175 13.96 -6.96 -12.93
C MET A 175 13.12 -6.21 -11.87
N ALA A 176 11.79 -6.20 -12.00
CA ALA A 176 10.90 -5.62 -10.99
C ALA A 176 11.09 -6.27 -9.63
N SER A 177 11.12 -7.61 -9.60
CA SER A 177 11.37 -8.37 -8.36
C SER A 177 12.72 -8.02 -7.73
N GLN A 178 13.79 -7.95 -8.52
CA GLN A 178 15.13 -7.59 -8.01
C GLN A 178 15.19 -6.17 -7.44
N VAL A 179 14.57 -5.21 -8.11
CA VAL A 179 14.53 -3.82 -7.63
C VAL A 179 13.75 -3.72 -6.32
N MET A 180 12.57 -4.33 -6.24
CA MET A 180 11.73 -4.24 -5.05
C MET A 180 12.28 -5.05 -3.89
N GLU A 181 12.94 -6.18 -4.13
CA GLU A 181 13.68 -6.92 -3.09
C GLU A 181 14.79 -6.04 -2.47
N LEU A 182 15.52 -5.29 -3.31
CA LEU A 182 16.54 -4.37 -2.82
C LEU A 182 15.93 -3.24 -1.99
N VAL A 183 14.85 -2.61 -2.49
CA VAL A 183 14.14 -1.53 -1.77
C VAL A 183 13.64 -2.03 -0.42
N GLN A 184 12.99 -3.18 -0.39
CA GLN A 184 12.45 -3.77 0.84
C GLN A 184 13.55 -4.14 1.84
N THR A 185 14.58 -4.85 1.38
CA THR A 185 15.66 -5.33 2.27
C THR A 185 16.43 -4.16 2.89
N ILE A 186 16.86 -3.22 2.06
CA ILE A 186 17.64 -2.05 2.54
C ILE A 186 16.75 -1.09 3.35
N GLY A 187 15.48 -0.93 2.94
CA GLY A 187 14.51 -0.12 3.68
C GLY A 187 14.29 -0.65 5.10
N HIS A 188 14.08 -1.95 5.26
CA HIS A 188 13.94 -2.59 6.58
C HIS A 188 15.22 -2.51 7.41
N GLN A 189 16.39 -2.71 6.81
CA GLN A 189 17.67 -2.56 7.52
C GLN A 189 17.85 -1.13 8.05
N GLU A 190 17.50 -0.13 7.25
CA GLU A 190 17.62 1.27 7.69
C GLU A 190 16.59 1.61 8.76
N SER A 191 15.35 1.12 8.63
CA SER A 191 14.32 1.26 9.67
C SER A 191 14.79 0.67 11.01
N GLN A 192 15.35 -0.54 10.99
CA GLN A 192 15.93 -1.17 12.19
C GLN A 192 17.12 -0.38 12.78
N ARG A 193 17.90 0.29 11.93
CA ARG A 193 19.03 1.12 12.38
C ARG A 193 18.57 2.41 13.07
N LEU A 194 17.42 2.94 12.66
CA LEU A 194 16.83 4.17 13.21
C LEU A 194 16.06 3.92 14.52
N ALA A 195 15.55 2.71 14.73
CA ALA A 195 14.85 2.30 15.95
C ALA A 195 15.82 2.08 17.11
#